data_7c61c8981a654f8aab80b4120e0fed11
#
_entry.id   7c61c8981a654f8aab80b4120e0fed11
#
_cell.length_a   1.000
_cell.length_b   1.000
_cell.length_c   1.000
_cell.angle_alpha   90.00
_cell.angle_beta   90.00
_cell.angle_gamma   90.00
#
_symmetry.space_group_name_H-M   'P 1'
#
loop_
_entity.id
_entity.type
_entity.pdbx_description
1 polymer ?
#
loop_
_entity_poly.entity_id
_entity_poly.type
_entity_poly.pdbx_seq_one_letter_code
_entity_poly.pdbx_strand_id
1 'polypeptide(L)'
;MRLSLNSLYIVSTPIGNLDDITFRAIDVLKNSDIILCEDTRRSLKLLNHFKIKKKLISYHKFHEKKQVSKIIEYINGGKILSLISDAGKPLLSDSGRLLVNQCIDNNINVVPVPGASSITTAMSVSGFKDQFLF
;
A
#
# COMPACT_ATOMS: atom_id res chain seq x y z
N MET A 1 18.66 0.14 -1.06
CA MET A 1 17.83 0.19 0.18
C MET A 1 17.57 -1.23 0.68
N ARG A 2 17.77 -1.44 1.95
CA ARG A 2 17.47 -2.73 2.58
C ARG A 2 16.17 -2.60 3.38
N LEU A 3 15.18 -3.43 3.07
CA LEU A 3 13.91 -3.44 3.79
C LEU A 3 14.02 -4.28 5.07
N SER A 4 13.24 -3.90 6.08
CA SER A 4 13.16 -4.63 7.33
C SER A 4 12.27 -5.85 7.19
N LEU A 5 12.71 -6.99 7.70
CA LEU A 5 11.87 -8.16 7.86
C LEU A 5 10.79 -7.89 8.92
N ASN A 6 9.79 -8.76 8.98
CA ASN A 6 8.68 -8.64 9.91
C ASN A 6 7.95 -7.29 9.79
N SER A 7 7.72 -6.86 8.54
CA SER A 7 7.12 -5.56 8.24
C SER A 7 6.11 -5.66 7.12
N LEU A 8 5.07 -4.83 7.24
CA LEU A 8 4.12 -4.53 6.17
C LEU A 8 4.33 -3.08 5.76
N TYR A 9 4.61 -2.85 4.48
CA TYR A 9 4.81 -1.51 3.93
C TYR A 9 3.52 -1.00 3.31
N ILE A 10 3.08 0.17 3.75
CA ILE A 10 1.89 0.84 3.22
C ILE A 10 2.37 1.89 2.22
N VAL A 11 2.19 1.61 0.93
CA VAL A 11 2.83 2.38 -0.14
C VAL A 11 1.82 3.24 -0.88
N SER A 12 2.07 4.54 -0.92
CA SER A 12 1.28 5.48 -1.73
C SER A 12 1.64 5.34 -3.20
N THR A 13 0.62 5.35 -4.05
CA THR A 13 0.73 5.26 -5.51
C THR A 13 0.16 6.52 -6.17
N PRO A 14 0.46 6.79 -7.45
CA PRO A 14 -0.03 7.97 -8.14
C PRO A 14 -1.56 8.08 -8.16
N ILE A 15 -2.06 9.31 -8.17
CA ILE A 15 -3.49 9.63 -8.19
C ILE A 15 -3.97 10.17 -9.54
N GLY A 16 -3.20 9.99 -10.60
CA GLY A 16 -3.54 10.41 -11.95
C GLY A 16 -2.36 10.69 -12.85
N ASN A 17 -1.18 10.90 -12.28
CA ASN A 17 0.06 11.11 -13.03
C ASN A 17 1.12 10.13 -12.51
N LEU A 18 1.62 9.26 -13.37
CA LEU A 18 2.60 8.25 -12.99
C LEU A 18 3.90 8.84 -12.44
N ASP A 19 4.23 10.07 -12.79
CA ASP A 19 5.43 10.75 -12.29
C ASP A 19 5.33 11.12 -10.81
N ASP A 20 4.14 11.07 -10.22
CA ASP A 20 3.93 11.38 -8.80
C ASP A 20 4.23 10.22 -7.85
N ILE A 21 4.85 9.17 -8.32
CA ILE A 21 5.37 8.11 -7.46
C ILE A 21 6.74 8.51 -6.91
N THR A 22 7.00 8.19 -5.65
CA THR A 22 8.30 8.49 -5.06
C THR A 22 9.34 7.43 -5.43
N PHE A 23 10.62 7.82 -5.45
CA PHE A 23 11.73 6.87 -5.62
C PHE A 23 11.70 5.78 -4.55
N ARG A 24 11.38 6.16 -3.30
CA ARG A 24 11.29 5.20 -2.20
C ARG A 24 10.16 4.19 -2.43
N ALA A 25 9.00 4.62 -2.93
CA ALA A 25 7.90 3.72 -3.26
C ALA A 25 8.33 2.68 -4.30
N ILE A 26 9.01 3.10 -5.35
CA ILE A 26 9.54 2.20 -6.38
C ILE A 26 10.51 1.18 -5.75
N ASP A 27 11.45 1.65 -4.93
CA ASP A 27 12.42 0.77 -4.28
C ASP A 27 11.77 -0.24 -3.36
N VAL A 28 10.79 0.19 -2.56
CA VAL A 28 10.05 -0.71 -1.67
C VAL A 28 9.31 -1.77 -2.46
N LEU A 29 8.60 -1.38 -3.51
CA LEU A 29 7.87 -2.34 -4.36
C LEU A 29 8.81 -3.32 -5.06
N LYS A 30 9.95 -2.86 -5.54
CA LYS A 30 10.96 -3.73 -6.16
C LYS A 30 11.58 -4.73 -5.19
N ASN A 31 11.64 -4.40 -3.91
CA ASN A 31 12.24 -5.26 -2.88
C ASN A 31 11.22 -6.03 -2.06
N SER A 32 9.93 -5.87 -2.35
CA SER A 32 8.88 -6.68 -1.76
C SER A 32 8.82 -8.07 -2.40
N ASP A 33 8.47 -9.07 -1.62
CA ASP A 33 8.23 -10.42 -2.14
C ASP A 33 6.82 -10.55 -2.72
N ILE A 34 5.85 -9.92 -2.07
CA ILE A 34 4.45 -9.94 -2.45
C ILE A 34 3.89 -8.52 -2.33
N ILE A 35 3.08 -8.14 -3.32
CA ILE A 35 2.35 -6.88 -3.32
C ILE A 35 0.86 -7.17 -3.23
N LEU A 36 0.23 -6.66 -2.17
CA LEU A 36 -1.22 -6.74 -1.98
C LEU A 36 -1.87 -5.53 -2.65
N CYS A 37 -2.92 -5.77 -3.39
CA CYS A 37 -3.62 -4.71 -4.13
C CYS A 37 -5.11 -5.03 -4.25
N GLU A 38 -5.93 -4.04 -4.53
CA GLU A 38 -7.36 -4.23 -4.75
C GLU A 38 -7.64 -4.84 -6.13
N ASP A 39 -7.30 -4.11 -7.18
CA ASP A 39 -7.48 -4.54 -8.57
C ASP A 39 -6.12 -4.88 -9.17
N THR A 40 -5.89 -6.18 -9.40
CA THR A 40 -4.62 -6.67 -9.95
C THR A 40 -4.33 -6.12 -11.34
N ARG A 41 -5.37 -5.87 -12.15
CA ARG A 41 -5.20 -5.34 -13.52
C ARG A 41 -4.69 -3.90 -13.50
N ARG A 42 -5.24 -3.07 -12.63
CA ARG A 42 -4.78 -1.68 -12.46
C ARG A 42 -3.36 -1.64 -11.91
N SER A 43 -3.11 -2.46 -10.91
CA SER A 43 -1.79 -2.54 -10.28
C SER A 43 -0.73 -3.06 -11.26
N LEU A 44 -1.07 -4.03 -12.10
CA LEU A 44 -0.16 -4.52 -13.15
C LEU A 44 0.27 -3.41 -14.11
N LYS A 45 -0.64 -2.54 -14.51
CA LYS A 45 -0.30 -1.41 -15.40
C LYS A 45 0.74 -0.50 -14.76
N LEU A 46 0.55 -0.16 -13.49
CA LEU A 46 1.49 0.65 -12.73
C LEU A 46 2.86 -0.05 -12.62
N LEU A 47 2.85 -1.31 -12.18
CA LEU A 47 4.07 -2.05 -11.95
C LEU A 47 4.84 -2.31 -13.24
N ASN A 48 4.15 -2.63 -14.33
CA ASN A 48 4.77 -2.81 -15.64
C ASN A 48 5.43 -1.53 -16.15
N HIS A 49 4.80 -0.37 -15.91
CA HIS A 49 5.38 0.91 -16.30
C HIS A 49 6.75 1.15 -15.65
N PHE A 50 6.92 0.74 -14.40
CA PHE A 50 8.17 0.86 -13.65
C PHE A 50 9.03 -0.41 -13.70
N LYS A 51 8.68 -1.37 -14.55
CA LYS A 51 9.42 -2.63 -14.72
C LYS A 51 9.56 -3.42 -13.42
N ILE A 52 8.50 -3.43 -12.63
CA ILE A 52 8.42 -4.17 -11.37
C ILE A 52 7.66 -5.47 -11.63
N LYS A 53 8.34 -6.61 -11.44
CA LYS A 53 7.74 -7.95 -11.59
C LYS A 53 7.74 -8.65 -10.24
N LYS A 54 6.58 -8.63 -9.59
CA LYS A 54 6.38 -9.25 -8.26
C LYS A 54 5.07 -10.00 -8.24
N LYS A 55 4.97 -10.94 -7.31
CA LYS A 55 3.71 -11.64 -7.06
C LYS A 55 2.68 -10.67 -6.54
N LEU A 56 1.53 -10.60 -7.21
CA LEU A 56 0.38 -9.81 -6.76
C LEU A 56 -0.64 -10.73 -6.11
N ILE A 57 -1.19 -10.29 -5.00
CA ILE A 57 -2.34 -10.92 -4.36
C ILE A 57 -3.44 -9.88 -4.25
N SER A 58 -4.61 -10.20 -4.79
CA SER A 58 -5.80 -9.36 -4.63
C SER A 58 -6.25 -9.39 -3.18
N TYR A 59 -6.44 -8.22 -2.59
CA TYR A 59 -6.84 -8.02 -1.22
C TYR A 59 -8.06 -7.12 -1.16
N HIS A 60 -9.23 -7.72 -0.90
CA HIS A 60 -10.51 -7.02 -0.93
C HIS A 60 -11.11 -6.86 0.46
N LYS A 61 -11.79 -5.75 0.66
CA LYS A 61 -12.56 -5.47 1.87
C LYS A 61 -13.51 -6.61 2.26
N PHE A 62 -14.12 -7.26 1.29
CA PHE A 62 -15.10 -8.33 1.54
C PHE A 62 -14.48 -9.67 1.94
N HIS A 63 -13.18 -9.86 1.70
CA HIS A 63 -12.48 -11.10 1.98
C HIS A 63 -11.35 -10.95 3.01
N GLU A 64 -11.23 -9.79 3.66
CA GLU A 64 -10.14 -9.50 4.59
C GLU A 64 -9.96 -10.57 5.65
N LYS A 65 -11.05 -10.98 6.31
CA LYS A 65 -10.97 -11.97 7.40
C LYS A 65 -10.33 -13.29 7.00
N LYS A 66 -10.60 -13.76 5.77
CA LYS A 66 -10.02 -15.01 5.25
C LYS A 66 -8.56 -14.85 4.86
N GLN A 67 -8.19 -13.67 4.37
CA GLN A 67 -6.86 -13.42 3.83
C GLN A 67 -5.85 -13.02 4.89
N VAL A 68 -6.29 -12.36 5.97
CA VAL A 68 -5.39 -11.82 7.00
C VAL A 68 -4.49 -12.88 7.60
N SER A 69 -5.03 -14.03 8.02
CA SER A 69 -4.23 -15.10 8.63
C SER A 69 -3.12 -15.59 7.72
N LYS A 70 -3.41 -15.75 6.43
CA LYS A 70 -2.44 -16.20 5.44
C LYS A 70 -1.35 -15.16 5.20
N ILE A 71 -1.73 -13.88 5.18
CA ILE A 71 -0.79 -12.78 5.00
C ILE A 71 0.16 -12.70 6.20
N ILE A 72 -0.37 -12.82 7.42
CA ILE A 72 0.43 -12.86 8.63
C ILE A 72 1.42 -14.03 8.58
N GLU A 73 1.00 -15.20 8.12
CA GLU A 73 1.91 -16.35 7.93
C GLU A 73 3.06 -16.03 6.97
N TYR A 74 2.78 -15.38 5.84
CA TYR A 74 3.83 -14.96 4.90
C TYR A 74 4.85 -14.05 5.58
N ILE A 75 4.39 -13.06 6.34
CA ILE A 75 5.28 -12.11 7.02
C ILE A 75 6.11 -12.83 8.08
N ASN A 76 5.48 -13.66 8.89
CA ASN A 76 6.17 -14.47 9.91
C ASN A 76 7.18 -15.45 9.29
N GLY A 77 6.93 -15.88 8.08
CA GLY A 77 7.84 -16.73 7.31
C GLY A 77 9.01 -15.98 6.66
N GLY A 78 9.16 -14.69 6.92
CA GLY A 78 10.26 -13.88 6.41
C GLY A 78 10.00 -13.18 5.07
N LYS A 79 8.75 -13.20 4.58
CA LYS A 79 8.38 -12.48 3.36
C LYS A 79 8.15 -11.00 3.65
N ILE A 80 8.57 -10.16 2.73
CA ILE A 80 8.34 -8.71 2.77
C ILE A 80 7.11 -8.40 1.92
N LEU A 81 6.11 -7.81 2.54
CA LEU A 81 4.86 -7.47 1.89
C LEU A 81 4.64 -5.97 1.83
N SER A 82 4.08 -5.53 0.71
CA SER A 82 3.59 -4.17 0.53
C SER A 82 2.12 -4.18 0.23
N LEU A 83 1.41 -3.16 0.70
CA LEU A 83 0.00 -2.91 0.38
C LEU A 83 -0.09 -1.62 -0.42
N ILE A 84 -0.74 -1.69 -1.57
CA ILE A 84 -1.10 -0.53 -2.39
C ILE A 84 -2.60 -0.48 -2.60
N SER A 85 -3.13 0.70 -2.89
CA SER A 85 -4.50 0.88 -3.38
C SER A 85 -4.48 1.16 -4.88
N ASP A 86 -5.64 1.30 -5.49
CA ASP A 86 -5.74 1.63 -6.91
C ASP A 86 -5.14 3.00 -7.22
N ALA A 87 -5.26 3.93 -6.29
CA ALA A 87 -4.67 5.26 -6.40
C ALA A 87 -4.45 5.86 -5.01
N GLY A 88 -3.33 6.53 -4.84
CA GLY A 88 -3.00 7.26 -3.61
C GLY A 88 -2.59 6.36 -2.45
N LYS A 89 -2.94 6.80 -1.25
CA LYS A 89 -2.57 6.12 -0.01
C LYS A 89 -3.61 5.09 0.40
N PRO A 90 -3.21 3.85 0.67
CA PRO A 90 -4.12 2.84 1.20
C PRO A 90 -4.73 3.24 2.54
N LEU A 91 -5.83 2.60 2.91
CA LEU A 91 -6.53 2.65 4.20
C LEU A 91 -7.49 3.82 4.39
N LEU A 92 -7.34 4.91 3.67
CA LEU A 92 -8.31 6.00 3.74
C LEU A 92 -9.50 5.66 2.83
N SER A 93 -10.58 5.18 3.43
CA SER A 93 -11.77 4.66 2.73
C SER A 93 -11.50 3.44 1.84
N ASP A 94 -10.41 2.72 2.13
CA ASP A 94 -9.96 1.55 1.38
C ASP A 94 -9.88 0.31 2.27
N SER A 95 -9.61 -0.83 1.65
CA SER A 95 -9.30 -2.07 2.37
C SER A 95 -7.96 -1.98 3.10
N GLY A 96 -7.75 -2.88 4.05
CA GLY A 96 -6.47 -3.01 4.75
C GLY A 96 -6.48 -2.66 6.23
N ARG A 97 -7.54 -2.02 6.74
CA ARG A 97 -7.61 -1.65 8.16
C ARG A 97 -7.51 -2.85 9.08
N LEU A 98 -8.22 -3.93 8.76
CA LEU A 98 -8.17 -5.16 9.55
C LEU A 98 -6.76 -5.76 9.52
N LEU A 99 -6.13 -5.79 8.37
CA LEU A 99 -4.76 -6.28 8.21
C LEU A 99 -3.76 -5.47 9.05
N VAL A 100 -3.85 -4.15 9.01
CA VAL A 100 -2.97 -3.28 9.80
C VAL A 100 -3.15 -3.54 11.29
N ASN A 101 -4.38 -3.63 11.77
CA ASN A 101 -4.66 -3.92 13.18
C ASN A 101 -4.11 -5.29 13.57
N GLN A 102 -4.28 -6.30 12.74
CA GLN A 102 -3.73 -7.63 13.00
C GLN A 102 -2.19 -7.66 12.98
N CYS A 103 -1.58 -6.88 12.11
CA CYS A 103 -0.13 -6.72 12.12
C CYS A 103 0.36 -6.11 13.43
N ILE A 104 -0.30 -5.05 13.90
CA ILE A 104 0.03 -4.40 15.17
C ILE A 104 -0.11 -5.39 16.33
N ASP A 105 -1.22 -6.14 16.37
CA ASP A 105 -1.49 -7.14 17.42
C ASP A 105 -0.45 -8.29 17.43
N ASN A 106 0.14 -8.59 16.29
CA ASN A 106 1.16 -9.63 16.12
C ASN A 106 2.59 -9.09 16.15
N ASN A 107 2.79 -7.87 16.62
CA ASN A 107 4.10 -7.21 16.69
C ASN A 107 4.83 -7.12 15.35
N ILE A 108 4.08 -7.03 14.26
CA ILE A 108 4.59 -6.76 12.92
C ILE A 108 4.67 -5.26 12.72
N ASN A 109 5.80 -4.77 12.25
CA ASN A 109 5.97 -3.34 11.96
C ASN A 109 5.11 -2.93 10.77
N VAL A 110 4.35 -1.86 10.93
CA VAL A 110 3.60 -1.24 9.82
C VAL A 110 4.34 0.04 9.42
N VAL A 111 4.90 0.04 8.23
CA VAL A 111 5.81 1.10 7.79
C VAL A 111 5.14 1.93 6.69
N PRO A 112 4.84 3.21 6.93
CA PRO A 112 4.29 4.06 5.88
C PRO A 112 5.39 4.48 4.90
N VAL A 113 5.05 4.47 3.62
CA VAL A 113 5.86 5.08 2.56
C VAL A 113 5.07 6.28 2.05
N PRO A 114 5.43 7.50 2.44
CA PRO A 114 4.70 8.71 2.04
C PRO A 114 4.65 8.92 0.55
N GLY A 115 3.64 9.62 0.08
CA GLY A 115 3.49 9.93 -1.32
C GLY A 115 2.17 10.62 -1.61
N ALA A 116 1.68 10.47 -2.83
CA ALA A 116 0.48 11.14 -3.30
C ALA A 116 -0.75 10.82 -2.42
N SER A 117 -1.55 11.86 -2.18
CA SER A 117 -2.82 11.77 -1.46
C SER A 117 -3.80 12.75 -2.08
N SER A 118 -4.96 12.26 -2.53
CA SER A 118 -5.98 13.09 -3.15
C SER A 118 -6.56 14.11 -2.15
N ILE A 119 -6.68 13.74 -0.89
CA ILE A 119 -7.26 14.59 0.16
C ILE A 119 -6.41 15.83 0.38
N THR A 120 -5.14 15.64 0.72
CA THR A 120 -4.23 16.74 0.99
C THR A 120 -3.92 17.55 -0.26
N THR A 121 -3.83 16.91 -1.43
CA THR A 121 -3.61 17.58 -2.70
C THR A 121 -4.80 18.48 -3.06
N ALA A 122 -6.02 17.99 -2.95
CA ALA A 122 -7.21 18.78 -3.21
C ALA A 122 -7.32 19.97 -2.25
N MET A 123 -7.06 19.74 -0.97
CA MET A 123 -7.10 20.80 0.04
C MET A 123 -6.08 21.90 -0.24
N SER A 124 -4.89 21.53 -0.69
CA SER A 124 -3.81 22.50 -0.94
C SER A 124 -4.13 23.54 -2.00
N VAL A 125 -5.02 23.22 -2.94
CA VAL A 125 -5.39 24.11 -4.07
C VAL A 125 -6.84 24.59 -4.01
N SER A 126 -7.59 24.22 -2.99
CA SER A 126 -9.02 24.51 -2.90
C SER A 126 -9.33 25.97 -2.50
N GLY A 127 -8.41 26.60 -1.79
CA GLY A 127 -8.68 27.89 -1.15
C GLY A 127 -9.62 27.81 0.06
N PHE A 128 -10.06 26.60 0.44
CA PHE A 128 -10.87 26.40 1.63
C PHE A 128 -10.02 26.48 2.90
N LYS A 129 -10.69 26.62 4.05
CA LYS A 129 -10.02 26.55 5.34
C LYS A 129 -9.34 25.18 5.52
N ASP A 130 -8.25 25.16 6.25
CA ASP A 130 -7.47 23.94 6.49
C ASP A 130 -8.12 22.94 7.46
N GLN A 131 -9.29 23.28 8.00
CA GLN A 131 -10.09 22.37 8.80
C GLN A 131 -11.12 21.66 7.91
N PHE A 132 -11.09 20.36 7.90
CA PHE A 132 -12.01 19.55 7.12
C PHE A 132 -12.33 18.24 7.82
N LEU A 133 -13.47 17.66 7.45
CA LEU A 133 -13.91 16.34 7.90
C LEU A 133 -13.82 15.37 6.73
N PHE A 134 -13.22 14.24 7.00
CA PHE A 134 -13.13 13.15 6.00
C PHE A 134 -13.96 11.94 6.43
#